data_c9cd663a37279a4c2eb7319f2a6e7fdc
#
_entry.id   c9cd663a37279a4c2eb7319f2a6e7fdc
#
_cell.length_a   1.000
_cell.length_b   1.000
_cell.length_c   1.000
_cell.angle_alpha   90.00
_cell.angle_beta   90.00
_cell.angle_gamma   90.00
#
_symmetry.space_group_name_H-M   'P 1'
#
loop_
_entity.id
_entity.type
_entity.pdbx_description
1 polymer ?
#
loop_
_entity_poly.entity_id
_entity_poly.type
_entity_poly.pdbx_seq_one_letter_code
_entity_poly.pdbx_strand_id
1 'polypeptide(L)'
;AQAGTLTADAGTGCFTDGTATISATVNGDAIVPPDFVTVYVLTSGAGLVIQATGSVPAFDVTSQGLYTIHTLVYDPATLDLGSIVLGETTGGDVNSLLVQGSGTICGSLDVTGAPFTVAPCCAAQPGTITAENASICFVSGGVSISAVHNEDAVIPDGFELVFVLTSGPELVIQDTDEISLFDVQAPGLYTIHT
;
A
#
# COMPACT_ATOMS: atom_id res chain seq x y z
N ALA A 1 14.29 22.87 20.58
CA ALA A 1 14.19 21.75 19.66
C ALA A 1 13.01 21.97 18.70
N GLN A 2 13.12 21.45 17.48
CA GLN A 2 12.04 21.36 16.53
C GLN A 2 12.12 19.99 15.88
N ALA A 3 11.04 19.23 15.97
CA ALA A 3 10.91 18.00 15.21
C ALA A 3 10.86 18.36 13.71
N GLY A 4 11.68 17.69 12.92
CA GLY A 4 11.59 17.85 11.48
C GLY A 4 10.41 17.09 10.92
N THR A 5 10.04 17.38 9.69
CA THR A 5 8.99 16.70 8.95
C THR A 5 9.53 15.51 8.15
N LEU A 6 8.64 14.59 7.83
CA LEU A 6 8.93 13.39 7.03
C LEU A 6 8.09 13.37 5.77
N THR A 7 8.64 12.77 4.72
CA THR A 7 7.90 12.44 3.49
C THR A 7 7.87 10.92 3.36
N ALA A 8 6.68 10.33 3.23
CA ALA A 8 6.53 8.90 2.99
C ALA A 8 7.20 8.52 1.65
N ASP A 9 8.05 7.50 1.65
CA ASP A 9 8.73 7.04 0.42
C ASP A 9 7.73 6.37 -0.53
N ALA A 10 6.76 5.64 0.04
CA ALA A 10 5.57 5.15 -0.67
C ALA A 10 4.38 5.25 0.28
N GLY A 11 3.33 5.95 -0.11
CA GLY A 11 2.13 6.13 0.74
C GLY A 11 1.30 4.86 0.95
N THR A 12 1.56 3.82 0.14
CA THR A 12 0.91 2.51 0.23
C THR A 12 1.97 1.42 0.27
N GLY A 13 1.96 0.61 1.31
CA GLY A 13 2.73 -0.62 1.42
C GLY A 13 1.86 -1.83 1.15
N CYS A 14 2.43 -2.89 0.59
CA CYS A 14 1.71 -4.14 0.48
C CYS A 14 2.41 -5.27 1.23
N PHE A 15 1.61 -6.16 1.79
CA PHE A 15 2.05 -7.33 2.53
C PHE A 15 2.60 -8.40 1.60
N THR A 16 3.86 -8.77 1.79
CA THR A 16 4.47 -9.95 1.18
C THR A 16 4.94 -10.86 2.31
N ASP A 17 4.53 -12.11 2.31
CA ASP A 17 4.95 -13.11 3.33
C ASP A 17 4.69 -12.70 4.79
N GLY A 18 3.59 -11.97 5.03
CA GLY A 18 3.17 -11.60 6.38
C GLY A 18 3.85 -10.36 6.98
N THR A 19 4.70 -9.67 6.21
CA THR A 19 5.36 -8.42 6.61
C THR A 19 5.32 -7.38 5.51
N ALA A 20 5.33 -6.09 5.89
CA ALA A 20 5.57 -4.97 4.99
C ALA A 20 6.54 -4.00 5.65
N THR A 21 7.54 -3.54 4.92
CA THR A 21 8.42 -2.48 5.36
C THR A 21 7.89 -1.14 4.88
N ILE A 22 7.70 -0.19 5.80
CA ILE A 22 7.34 1.19 5.51
C ILE A 22 8.49 2.11 5.90
N SER A 23 8.79 3.10 5.06
CA SER A 23 9.88 4.04 5.29
C SER A 23 9.54 5.45 4.86
N ALA A 24 10.19 6.42 5.48
CA ALA A 24 10.04 7.83 5.17
C ALA A 24 11.40 8.52 5.04
N THR A 25 11.45 9.51 4.17
CA THR A 25 12.62 10.37 3.99
C THR A 25 12.53 11.59 4.90
N VAL A 26 13.62 11.89 5.59
CA VAL A 26 13.77 13.08 6.44
C VAL A 26 13.95 14.33 5.58
N ASN A 27 13.13 15.36 5.79
CA ASN A 27 13.16 16.60 4.99
C ASN A 27 14.28 17.58 5.38
N GLY A 28 15.03 17.29 6.44
CA GLY A 28 16.19 18.09 6.85
C GLY A 28 15.86 19.41 7.53
N ASP A 29 14.64 19.61 7.97
CA ASP A 29 14.11 20.81 8.63
C ASP A 29 14.08 20.73 10.16
N ALA A 30 14.59 19.64 10.74
CA ALA A 30 14.72 19.47 12.17
C ALA A 30 15.78 20.43 12.78
N ILE A 31 15.48 20.94 13.98
CA ILE A 31 16.45 21.68 14.80
C ILE A 31 16.72 20.85 16.05
N VAL A 32 17.90 20.23 16.10
CA VAL A 32 18.34 19.37 17.20
C VAL A 32 19.42 20.12 18.00
N PRO A 33 19.07 20.67 19.18
CA PRO A 33 20.07 21.32 20.06
C PRO A 33 21.11 20.32 20.56
N PRO A 34 22.26 20.79 21.12
CA PRO A 34 23.16 19.94 21.87
C PRO A 34 22.44 19.16 22.97
N ASP A 35 22.86 17.92 23.19
CA ASP A 35 22.30 16.98 24.19
C ASP A 35 20.91 16.45 23.88
N PHE A 36 20.25 16.92 22.79
CA PHE A 36 18.99 16.35 22.30
C PHE A 36 19.25 15.18 21.38
N VAL A 37 18.30 14.27 21.36
CA VAL A 37 18.28 13.09 20.48
C VAL A 37 17.06 13.12 19.56
N THR A 38 17.22 12.51 18.38
CA THR A 38 16.13 12.29 17.43
C THR A 38 15.75 10.82 17.47
N VAL A 39 14.44 10.56 17.60
CA VAL A 39 13.84 9.23 17.54
C VAL A 39 12.67 9.28 16.59
N TYR A 40 12.46 8.21 15.83
CA TYR A 40 11.27 8.04 15.00
C TYR A 40 10.29 7.13 15.71
N VAL A 41 9.01 7.48 15.65
CA VAL A 41 7.92 6.81 16.36
C VAL A 41 6.94 6.29 15.34
N LEU A 42 6.71 4.97 15.33
CA LEU A 42 5.67 4.35 14.54
C LEU A 42 4.38 4.31 15.35
N THR A 43 3.30 4.82 14.76
CA THR A 43 1.94 4.71 15.34
C THR A 43 1.01 3.97 14.39
N SER A 44 -0.08 3.42 14.94
CA SER A 44 -1.13 2.77 14.17
C SER A 44 -2.52 3.33 14.45
N GLY A 45 -3.38 3.27 13.42
CA GLY A 45 -4.78 3.67 13.49
C GLY A 45 -5.01 5.16 13.72
N ALA A 46 -6.28 5.57 13.73
CA ALA A 46 -6.68 6.96 13.95
C ALA A 46 -6.34 7.50 15.36
N GLY A 47 -6.17 6.59 16.33
CA GLY A 47 -5.76 6.94 17.70
C GLY A 47 -4.26 7.17 17.85
N LEU A 48 -3.46 6.97 16.80
CA LEU A 48 -2.00 7.10 16.83
C LEU A 48 -1.35 6.30 17.97
N VAL A 49 -1.77 5.04 18.13
CA VAL A 49 -1.22 4.15 19.17
C VAL A 49 0.21 3.78 18.80
N ILE A 50 1.16 4.03 19.71
CA ILE A 50 2.59 3.79 19.47
C ILE A 50 2.85 2.29 19.40
N GLN A 51 3.45 1.85 18.27
CA GLN A 51 3.79 0.46 18.01
C GLN A 51 5.28 0.18 18.17
N ALA A 52 6.12 1.14 17.78
CA ALA A 52 7.57 1.00 17.84
C ALA A 52 8.27 2.36 17.88
N THR A 53 9.52 2.35 18.30
CA THR A 53 10.44 3.48 18.20
C THR A 53 11.75 3.02 17.56
N GLY A 54 12.43 3.91 16.81
CA GLY A 54 13.68 3.57 16.12
C GLY A 54 14.57 4.77 15.87
N SER A 55 15.85 4.51 15.55
CA SER A 55 16.83 5.54 15.18
C SER A 55 16.80 5.91 13.69
N VAL A 56 16.04 5.15 12.89
CA VAL A 56 15.81 5.39 11.46
C VAL A 56 14.30 5.38 11.18
N PRO A 57 13.79 6.16 10.23
CA PRO A 57 12.36 6.23 9.91
C PRO A 57 11.94 5.08 8.98
N ALA A 58 12.22 3.84 9.39
CA ALA A 58 11.87 2.62 8.68
C ALA A 58 11.44 1.54 9.67
N PHE A 59 10.29 0.90 9.42
CA PHE A 59 9.70 -0.07 10.31
C PHE A 59 9.08 -1.23 9.53
N ASP A 60 9.22 -2.44 10.08
CA ASP A 60 8.49 -3.61 9.62
C ASP A 60 7.16 -3.73 10.36
N VAL A 61 6.07 -3.86 9.62
CA VAL A 61 4.73 -4.03 10.17
C VAL A 61 4.16 -5.40 9.78
N THR A 62 3.43 -6.02 10.70
CA THR A 62 2.92 -7.39 10.59
C THR A 62 1.41 -7.47 10.48
N SER A 63 0.72 -6.34 10.31
CA SER A 63 -0.72 -6.28 10.09
C SER A 63 -1.10 -5.19 9.10
N GLN A 64 -2.18 -5.41 8.37
CA GLN A 64 -2.77 -4.37 7.52
C GLN A 64 -3.36 -3.25 8.37
N GLY A 65 -3.38 -2.04 7.82
CA GLY A 65 -3.95 -0.90 8.51
C GLY A 65 -3.33 0.44 8.13
N LEU A 66 -3.68 1.45 8.90
CA LEU A 66 -3.11 2.78 8.80
C LEU A 66 -1.97 2.90 9.80
N TYR A 67 -0.83 3.38 9.32
CA TYR A 67 0.35 3.67 10.12
C TYR A 67 0.82 5.09 9.88
N THR A 68 1.53 5.68 10.84
CA THR A 68 2.18 6.98 10.67
C THR A 68 3.55 6.94 11.33
N ILE A 69 4.56 7.42 10.62
CA ILE A 69 5.90 7.62 11.19
C ILE A 69 6.04 9.08 11.57
N HIS A 70 6.42 9.34 12.82
CA HIS A 70 6.62 10.67 13.38
C HIS A 70 8.07 10.90 13.76
N THR A 71 8.53 12.16 13.70
CA THR A 71 9.83 12.55 14.26
C THR A 71 9.61 13.09 15.67
N LEU A 72 10.41 12.64 16.62
CA LEU A 72 10.49 13.17 17.99
C LEU A 72 11.93 13.63 18.24
N VAL A 73 12.10 14.91 18.56
CA VAL A 73 13.36 15.50 19.04
C VAL A 73 13.19 15.90 20.49
N TYR A 74 13.97 15.30 21.40
CA TYR A 74 13.78 15.51 22.84
C TYR A 74 15.08 15.47 23.61
N ASP A 75 15.08 16.05 24.83
CA ASP A 75 16.14 15.95 25.79
C ASP A 75 15.91 14.72 26.69
N PRO A 76 16.78 13.68 26.62
CA PRO A 76 16.61 12.45 27.39
C PRO A 76 16.75 12.65 28.92
N ALA A 77 17.27 13.78 29.37
CA ALA A 77 17.29 14.11 30.80
C ALA A 77 15.91 14.55 31.33
N THR A 78 14.99 14.96 30.43
CA THR A 78 13.66 15.47 30.80
C THR A 78 12.51 14.57 30.38
N LEU A 79 12.69 13.69 29.38
CA LEU A 79 11.71 12.74 28.89
C LEU A 79 12.28 11.33 28.89
N ASP A 80 11.69 10.45 29.71
CA ASP A 80 12.01 9.03 29.74
C ASP A 80 11.05 8.26 28.79
N LEU A 81 11.54 7.82 27.64
CA LEU A 81 10.79 7.00 26.70
C LEU A 81 10.56 5.56 27.22
N GLY A 82 11.27 5.13 28.27
CA GLY A 82 11.02 3.84 28.92
C GLY A 82 9.66 3.75 29.61
N SER A 83 8.97 4.86 29.81
CA SER A 83 7.60 4.91 30.33
C SER A 83 6.52 4.67 29.27
N ILE A 84 6.88 4.61 27.98
CA ILE A 84 5.97 4.34 26.88
C ILE A 84 5.59 2.86 26.88
N VAL A 85 4.29 2.57 26.94
CA VAL A 85 3.75 1.21 26.78
C VAL A 85 3.31 1.04 25.33
N LEU A 86 4.07 0.22 24.58
CA LEU A 86 3.76 -0.07 23.18
C LEU A 86 2.40 -0.77 23.07
N GLY A 87 1.59 -0.34 22.12
CA GLY A 87 0.23 -0.83 21.92
C GLY A 87 -0.84 -0.15 22.81
N GLU A 88 -0.45 0.73 23.75
CA GLU A 88 -1.36 1.44 24.65
C GLU A 88 -1.17 2.96 24.62
N THR A 89 0.07 3.45 24.76
CA THR A 89 0.38 4.89 24.75
C THR A 89 0.13 5.47 23.34
N THR A 90 -0.51 6.64 23.28
CA THR A 90 -0.79 7.32 22.02
C THR A 90 0.18 8.47 21.75
N GLY A 91 0.32 8.84 20.47
CA GLY A 91 1.05 10.05 20.06
C GLY A 91 0.45 11.32 20.69
N GLY A 92 -0.86 11.32 20.95
CA GLY A 92 -1.55 12.40 21.67
C GLY A 92 -1.12 12.51 23.13
N ASP A 93 -0.91 11.39 23.82
CA ASP A 93 -0.41 11.38 25.20
C ASP A 93 1.00 11.99 25.27
N VAL A 94 1.90 11.55 24.36
CA VAL A 94 3.26 12.12 24.27
C VAL A 94 3.22 13.61 23.95
N ASN A 95 2.43 14.01 22.96
CA ASN A 95 2.27 15.42 22.58
C ASN A 95 1.76 16.27 23.74
N SER A 96 0.81 15.76 24.51
CA SER A 96 0.28 16.44 25.67
C SER A 96 1.33 16.69 26.75
N LEU A 97 2.25 15.75 26.96
CA LEU A 97 3.38 15.92 27.87
C LEU A 97 4.36 17.02 27.40
N LEU A 98 4.62 17.09 26.09
CA LEU A 98 5.55 18.06 25.50
C LEU A 98 5.01 19.50 25.49
N VAL A 99 3.75 19.67 25.07
CA VAL A 99 3.12 21.00 24.92
C VAL A 99 2.58 21.54 26.22
N GLN A 100 2.05 20.68 27.07
CA GLN A 100 1.34 21.06 28.30
C GLN A 100 2.14 20.83 29.57
N GLY A 101 3.31 20.23 29.46
CA GLY A 101 4.19 19.91 30.59
C GLY A 101 4.82 21.12 31.28
N SER A 102 4.24 22.30 31.13
CA SER A 102 4.65 23.55 31.80
C SER A 102 6.15 23.86 31.77
N GLY A 103 6.83 23.44 30.68
CA GLY A 103 8.25 23.73 30.44
C GLY A 103 9.25 22.83 31.18
N THR A 104 8.81 21.72 31.77
CA THR A 104 9.69 20.75 32.43
C THR A 104 10.17 19.64 31.49
N ILE A 105 9.44 19.36 30.39
CA ILE A 105 9.82 18.38 29.38
C ILE A 105 10.22 19.12 28.11
N CYS A 106 11.51 18.97 27.75
CA CYS A 106 12.09 19.60 26.58
C CYS A 106 12.02 18.65 25.37
N GLY A 107 11.13 18.92 24.41
CA GLY A 107 10.99 18.12 23.21
C GLY A 107 10.03 18.73 22.20
N SER A 108 10.01 18.16 21.02
CA SER A 108 9.12 18.53 19.91
C SER A 108 8.75 17.27 19.13
N LEU A 109 7.48 17.08 18.85
CA LEU A 109 6.93 15.96 18.07
C LEU A 109 6.31 16.50 16.78
N ASP A 110 6.63 15.90 15.65
CA ASP A 110 5.86 16.08 14.42
C ASP A 110 4.57 15.26 14.53
N VAL A 111 3.49 15.92 14.95
CA VAL A 111 2.18 15.26 15.18
C VAL A 111 1.56 14.80 13.86
N THR A 112 1.83 15.49 12.75
CA THR A 112 1.29 15.14 11.43
C THR A 112 1.94 13.86 10.91
N GLY A 113 3.25 13.76 10.95
CA GLY A 113 4.03 12.62 10.50
C GLY A 113 3.86 12.27 9.03
N ALA A 114 4.42 11.14 8.63
CA ALA A 114 4.28 10.54 7.32
C ALA A 114 3.29 9.37 7.38
N PRO A 115 2.07 9.48 6.76
CA PRO A 115 1.05 8.44 6.82
C PRO A 115 1.27 7.36 5.75
N PHE A 116 0.90 6.10 6.08
CA PHE A 116 0.95 4.92 5.23
C PHE A 116 -0.34 4.12 5.34
N THR A 117 -0.77 3.56 4.22
CA THR A 117 -1.79 2.52 4.19
C THR A 117 -1.13 1.19 3.83
N VAL A 118 -1.27 0.18 4.70
CA VAL A 118 -0.75 -1.17 4.45
C VAL A 118 -1.91 -2.10 4.17
N ALA A 119 -1.88 -2.74 2.99
CA ALA A 119 -2.92 -3.64 2.50
C ALA A 119 -2.30 -4.93 1.96
N PRO A 120 -3.07 -6.01 1.79
CA PRO A 120 -2.59 -7.20 1.10
C PRO A 120 -2.13 -6.85 -0.32
N CYS A 121 -1.00 -7.41 -0.76
CA CYS A 121 -0.58 -7.26 -2.15
C CYS A 121 -1.55 -8.02 -3.05
N CYS A 122 -2.12 -7.36 -4.03
CA CYS A 122 -2.83 -8.04 -5.10
C CYS A 122 -1.78 -8.56 -6.10
N ALA A 123 -1.46 -9.84 -5.99
CA ALA A 123 -0.50 -10.50 -6.86
C ALA A 123 -1.17 -11.18 -8.08
N ALA A 124 -2.46 -10.93 -8.32
CA ALA A 124 -3.16 -11.49 -9.46
C ALA A 124 -2.57 -10.97 -10.78
N GLN A 125 -2.25 -11.90 -11.67
CA GLN A 125 -1.84 -11.61 -13.04
C GLN A 125 -2.71 -12.44 -13.99
N PRO A 126 -3.37 -11.81 -14.96
CA PRO A 126 -4.30 -12.52 -15.84
C PRO A 126 -3.59 -13.51 -16.79
N GLY A 127 -2.28 -13.40 -16.94
CA GLY A 127 -1.51 -14.17 -17.90
C GLY A 127 -1.69 -13.67 -19.33
N THR A 128 -1.29 -14.52 -20.28
CA THR A 128 -1.38 -14.24 -21.71
C THR A 128 -2.20 -15.29 -22.44
N ILE A 129 -2.77 -14.92 -23.57
CA ILE A 129 -3.53 -15.83 -24.44
C ILE A 129 -3.00 -15.77 -25.87
N THR A 130 -3.18 -16.87 -26.60
CA THR A 130 -2.84 -16.98 -28.01
C THR A 130 -4.11 -17.32 -28.80
N ALA A 131 -4.47 -16.50 -29.79
CA ALA A 131 -5.60 -16.78 -30.64
C ALA A 131 -5.37 -18.09 -31.44
N GLU A 132 -6.34 -19.00 -31.40
CA GLU A 132 -6.23 -20.24 -32.22
C GLU A 132 -6.27 -19.93 -33.70
N ASN A 133 -7.06 -18.94 -34.11
CA ASN A 133 -7.16 -18.51 -35.48
C ASN A 133 -7.20 -16.98 -35.55
N ALA A 134 -6.21 -16.37 -36.18
CA ALA A 134 -6.15 -14.92 -36.33
C ALA A 134 -7.16 -14.37 -37.38
N SER A 135 -7.73 -15.25 -38.21
CA SER A 135 -8.71 -14.90 -39.24
C SER A 135 -9.63 -16.09 -39.51
N ILE A 136 -10.93 -15.89 -39.41
CA ILE A 136 -11.96 -16.92 -39.59
C ILE A 136 -13.00 -16.40 -40.57
N CYS A 137 -13.44 -17.27 -41.52
CA CYS A 137 -14.52 -16.93 -42.43
C CYS A 137 -15.85 -16.95 -41.67
N PHE A 138 -16.57 -15.82 -41.67
CA PHE A 138 -17.90 -15.73 -41.15
C PHE A 138 -18.91 -16.43 -42.04
N VAL A 139 -19.76 -17.28 -41.45
CA VAL A 139 -20.86 -17.98 -42.17
C VAL A 139 -22.21 -17.52 -41.60
N SER A 140 -23.26 -17.67 -42.38
CA SER A 140 -24.61 -17.33 -41.92
C SER A 140 -25.00 -18.19 -40.70
N GLY A 141 -25.30 -17.53 -39.58
CA GLY A 141 -25.63 -18.20 -38.33
C GLY A 141 -24.61 -18.07 -37.21
N GLY A 142 -23.51 -17.38 -37.52
CA GLY A 142 -22.46 -17.11 -36.53
C GLY A 142 -21.19 -17.97 -36.71
N VAL A 143 -20.18 -17.67 -35.92
CA VAL A 143 -18.92 -18.41 -35.86
C VAL A 143 -18.35 -18.35 -34.45
N SER A 144 -17.79 -19.47 -34.00
CA SER A 144 -17.09 -19.52 -32.71
C SER A 144 -15.63 -19.06 -32.90
N ILE A 145 -15.17 -18.23 -32.00
CA ILE A 145 -13.78 -17.78 -31.90
C ILE A 145 -13.20 -18.20 -30.57
N SER A 146 -11.94 -18.60 -30.55
CA SER A 146 -11.29 -19.12 -29.35
C SER A 146 -9.84 -18.68 -29.24
N ALA A 147 -9.35 -18.73 -28.01
CA ALA A 147 -7.95 -18.52 -27.68
C ALA A 147 -7.46 -19.60 -26.70
N VAL A 148 -6.17 -19.88 -26.72
CA VAL A 148 -5.51 -20.76 -25.75
C VAL A 148 -4.86 -19.90 -24.68
N HIS A 149 -5.17 -20.19 -23.40
CA HIS A 149 -4.47 -19.59 -22.28
C HIS A 149 -3.08 -20.22 -22.14
N ASN A 150 -2.02 -19.39 -22.00
CA ASN A 150 -0.63 -19.86 -21.99
C ASN A 150 -0.14 -20.39 -20.63
N GLU A 151 -1.06 -20.55 -19.67
CA GLU A 151 -0.80 -21.10 -18.31
C GLU A 151 0.21 -20.26 -17.48
N ASP A 152 0.35 -19.00 -17.82
CA ASP A 152 1.25 -18.03 -17.17
C ASP A 152 0.52 -17.07 -16.20
N ALA A 153 -0.78 -17.32 -15.96
CA ALA A 153 -1.56 -16.55 -14.98
C ALA A 153 -1.15 -16.87 -13.53
N VAL A 154 -1.19 -15.85 -12.69
CA VAL A 154 -1.08 -16.01 -11.24
C VAL A 154 -2.45 -15.69 -10.64
N ILE A 155 -3.14 -16.71 -10.14
CA ILE A 155 -4.51 -16.60 -9.60
C ILE A 155 -4.42 -16.90 -8.09
N PRO A 156 -4.34 -15.86 -7.23
CA PRO A 156 -4.33 -16.05 -5.78
C PRO A 156 -5.67 -16.60 -5.28
N ASP A 157 -5.67 -17.17 -4.07
CA ASP A 157 -6.88 -17.66 -3.42
C ASP A 157 -7.97 -16.57 -3.35
N GLY A 158 -9.17 -16.91 -3.78
CA GLY A 158 -10.31 -16.00 -3.82
C GLY A 158 -10.41 -15.15 -5.09
N PHE A 159 -9.51 -15.34 -6.06
CA PHE A 159 -9.61 -14.73 -7.40
C PHE A 159 -10.12 -15.76 -8.40
N GLU A 160 -10.79 -15.26 -9.44
CA GLU A 160 -11.28 -16.06 -10.56
C GLU A 160 -10.67 -15.53 -11.87
N LEU A 161 -10.37 -16.43 -12.80
CA LEU A 161 -9.94 -16.08 -14.15
C LEU A 161 -11.17 -15.99 -15.04
N VAL A 162 -11.38 -14.85 -15.67
CA VAL A 162 -12.50 -14.60 -16.57
C VAL A 162 -11.94 -14.11 -17.91
N PHE A 163 -12.50 -14.64 -19.00
CA PHE A 163 -12.22 -14.16 -20.35
C PHE A 163 -13.26 -13.14 -20.78
N VAL A 164 -12.83 -12.09 -21.47
CA VAL A 164 -13.67 -10.99 -21.91
C VAL A 164 -13.58 -10.86 -23.42
N LEU A 165 -14.70 -10.98 -24.11
CA LEU A 165 -14.80 -10.69 -25.54
C LEU A 165 -15.09 -9.22 -25.77
N THR A 166 -14.29 -8.56 -26.59
CA THR A 166 -14.53 -7.19 -27.03
C THR A 166 -14.63 -7.08 -28.54
N SER A 167 -15.28 -6.02 -29.02
CA SER A 167 -15.37 -5.73 -30.45
C SER A 167 -14.93 -4.31 -30.79
N GLY A 168 -14.36 -4.16 -31.98
CA GLY A 168 -13.94 -2.89 -32.56
C GLY A 168 -12.69 -2.28 -31.88
N PRO A 169 -12.24 -1.11 -32.38
CA PRO A 169 -11.03 -0.45 -31.89
C PRO A 169 -11.19 0.16 -30.47
N GLU A 170 -12.42 0.40 -30.06
CA GLU A 170 -12.73 0.94 -28.72
C GLU A 170 -12.92 -0.15 -27.66
N LEU A 171 -12.70 -1.42 -28.02
CA LEU A 171 -12.78 -2.58 -27.13
C LEU A 171 -14.12 -2.66 -26.36
N VAL A 172 -15.23 -2.50 -27.10
CA VAL A 172 -16.57 -2.59 -26.49
C VAL A 172 -16.83 -4.02 -26.05
N ILE A 173 -17.08 -4.23 -24.76
CA ILE A 173 -17.35 -5.55 -24.18
C ILE A 173 -18.63 -6.14 -24.79
N GLN A 174 -18.54 -7.36 -25.29
CA GLN A 174 -19.63 -8.11 -25.90
C GLN A 174 -20.10 -9.23 -25.00
N ASP A 175 -19.15 -9.94 -24.37
CA ASP A 175 -19.46 -11.10 -23.53
C ASP A 175 -18.32 -11.39 -22.54
N THR A 176 -18.60 -12.20 -21.51
CA THR A 176 -17.62 -12.69 -20.53
C THR A 176 -17.90 -14.15 -20.20
N ASP A 177 -16.86 -14.97 -20.08
CA ASP A 177 -17.00 -16.40 -19.76
C ASP A 177 -15.77 -16.91 -18.98
N GLU A 178 -15.91 -18.04 -18.30
CA GLU A 178 -14.81 -18.77 -17.64
C GLU A 178 -13.94 -19.55 -18.65
N ILE A 179 -14.40 -19.68 -19.89
CA ILE A 179 -13.67 -20.31 -20.98
C ILE A 179 -13.45 -19.31 -22.14
N SER A 180 -12.32 -19.42 -22.81
CA SER A 180 -11.93 -18.55 -23.93
C SER A 180 -12.55 -18.92 -25.26
N LEU A 181 -13.85 -19.26 -25.29
CA LEU A 181 -14.64 -19.64 -26.45
C LEU A 181 -15.90 -18.81 -26.54
N PHE A 182 -16.07 -18.05 -27.61
CA PHE A 182 -17.18 -17.13 -27.80
C PHE A 182 -17.84 -17.29 -29.17
N ASP A 183 -19.17 -17.20 -29.24
CA ASP A 183 -19.94 -17.21 -30.47
C ASP A 183 -20.25 -15.78 -30.93
N VAL A 184 -19.77 -15.39 -32.09
CA VAL A 184 -20.02 -14.08 -32.69
C VAL A 184 -21.02 -14.17 -33.85
N GLN A 185 -21.98 -13.24 -33.86
CA GLN A 185 -23.13 -13.25 -34.80
C GLN A 185 -22.98 -12.27 -35.95
N ALA A 186 -21.90 -11.49 -35.99
CA ALA A 186 -21.63 -10.53 -37.05
C ALA A 186 -20.15 -10.54 -37.44
N PRO A 187 -19.81 -10.24 -38.70
CA PRO A 187 -18.41 -10.04 -39.08
C PRO A 187 -17.85 -8.77 -38.43
N GLY A 188 -16.59 -8.83 -37.98
CA GLY A 188 -15.96 -7.70 -37.29
C GLY A 188 -14.56 -8.02 -36.79
N LEU A 189 -13.96 -7.03 -36.12
CA LEU A 189 -12.74 -7.22 -35.34
C LEU A 189 -13.16 -7.55 -33.89
N TYR A 190 -12.71 -8.69 -33.43
CA TYR A 190 -12.92 -9.14 -32.05
C TYR A 190 -11.59 -9.38 -31.35
N THR A 191 -11.55 -9.15 -30.04
CA THR A 191 -10.39 -9.44 -29.21
C THR A 191 -10.86 -10.15 -27.94
N ILE A 192 -10.19 -11.25 -27.61
CA ILE A 192 -10.38 -11.95 -26.34
C ILE A 192 -9.29 -11.45 -25.38
N HIS A 193 -9.68 -11.14 -24.15
CA HIS A 193 -8.80 -10.71 -23.08
C HIS A 193 -8.94 -11.66 -21.88
N THR A 194 -7.95 -11.67 -20.99
CA THR A 194 -7.95 -12.32 -19.69
C THR A 194 -7.94 -11.28 -18.58
#